data_a59aca0d251c5baa047d236ff710adfc
#
_entry.id   a59aca0d251c5baa047d236ff710adfc
#
_cell.length_a   1.000
_cell.length_b   1.000
_cell.length_c   1.000
_cell.angle_alpha   90.00
_cell.angle_beta   90.00
_cell.angle_gamma   90.00
#
_symmetry.space_group_name_H-M   'P 1'
#
loop_
_entity.id
_entity.type
_entity.pdbx_description
1 polymer ?
#
loop_
_entity_poly.entity_id
_entity_poly.type
_entity_poly.pdbx_seq_one_letter_code
_entity_poly.pdbx_strand_id
1 'polypeptide(L)'
;AAAAYIAETGRGWLESLTIVKEVFTEADQILPKSIPGSLFKGSLEVLKYLSQAGIKLGILSADNITAVQNFIKYYQLNDYIQIAMGVNDSPSKPDPKLFLQACQKLGVKPVRALMVGDSPTDIEMGRKAGAAGCIGIYWGKAEANYLQGADVAIANLEEIKVF
;
A
#
# COMPACT_ATOMS: atom_id res chain seq x y z
N ALA A 1 6.31 8.63 -13.46
CA ALA A 1 5.20 8.98 -14.37
C ALA A 1 5.21 10.46 -14.73
N ALA A 2 5.06 11.42 -13.78
CA ALA A 2 4.97 12.86 -14.08
C ALA A 2 6.18 13.41 -14.86
N ALA A 3 7.42 13.08 -14.44
CA ALA A 3 8.62 13.54 -15.15
C ALA A 3 8.70 12.99 -16.59
N ALA A 4 8.27 11.76 -16.82
CA ALA A 4 8.21 11.18 -18.16
C ALA A 4 7.24 11.95 -19.06
N TYR A 5 6.06 12.27 -18.54
CA TYR A 5 5.06 13.06 -19.27
C TYR A 5 5.58 14.46 -19.61
N ILE A 6 6.28 15.14 -18.67
CA ILE A 6 6.89 16.46 -18.93
C ILE A 6 8.00 16.33 -19.98
N ALA A 7 8.83 15.28 -19.93
CA ALA A 7 9.88 15.06 -20.91
C ALA A 7 9.34 14.83 -22.35
N GLU A 8 8.16 14.22 -22.48
CA GLU A 8 7.47 14.06 -23.78
C GLU A 8 7.10 15.40 -24.44
N THR A 9 7.06 16.51 -23.68
CA THR A 9 6.86 17.86 -24.22
C THR A 9 8.14 18.49 -24.80
N GLY A 10 9.23 17.73 -24.90
CA GLY A 10 10.51 18.17 -25.48
C GLY A 10 11.50 18.73 -24.48
N ARG A 11 11.25 18.63 -23.17
CA ARG A 11 12.18 19.04 -22.10
C ARG A 11 13.16 17.94 -21.78
N GLY A 12 14.38 18.31 -21.37
CA GLY A 12 15.37 17.34 -20.90
C GLY A 12 14.89 16.57 -19.67
N TRP A 13 15.31 15.30 -19.55
CA TRP A 13 14.91 14.44 -18.42
C TRP A 13 15.24 15.03 -17.04
N LEU A 14 16.45 15.58 -16.89
CA LEU A 14 16.87 16.20 -15.62
C LEU A 14 16.05 17.44 -15.29
N GLU A 15 15.74 18.28 -16.29
CA GLU A 15 14.87 19.43 -16.13
C GLU A 15 13.46 19.00 -15.71
N SER A 16 12.92 17.97 -16.35
CA SER A 16 11.61 17.42 -16.02
C SER A 16 11.54 16.87 -14.59
N LEU A 17 12.60 16.22 -14.11
CA LEU A 17 12.72 15.79 -12.73
C LEU A 17 12.76 16.96 -11.74
N THR A 18 13.48 18.04 -12.08
CA THR A 18 13.56 19.24 -11.24
C THR A 18 12.20 19.89 -11.12
N ILE A 19 11.51 20.11 -12.24
CA ILE A 19 10.15 20.69 -12.26
C ILE A 19 9.20 19.86 -11.40
N VAL A 20 9.23 18.54 -11.53
CA VAL A 20 8.37 17.65 -10.71
C VAL A 20 8.68 17.82 -9.23
N LYS A 21 9.94 17.85 -8.85
CA LYS A 21 10.36 18.07 -7.46
C LYS A 21 9.87 19.40 -6.89
N GLU A 22 10.06 20.49 -7.65
CA GLU A 22 9.63 21.82 -7.24
C GLU A 22 8.12 21.91 -7.08
N VAL A 23 7.35 21.40 -8.06
CA VAL A 23 5.88 21.40 -8.01
C VAL A 23 5.35 20.59 -6.83
N PHE A 24 5.91 19.40 -6.57
CA PHE A 24 5.49 18.62 -5.41
C PHE A 24 5.86 19.29 -4.09
N THR A 25 7.04 19.93 -4.00
CA THR A 25 7.45 20.67 -2.80
C THR A 25 6.54 21.86 -2.55
N GLU A 26 6.19 22.61 -3.60
CA GLU A 26 5.27 23.73 -3.51
C GLU A 26 3.85 23.27 -3.16
N ALA A 27 3.37 22.22 -3.78
CA ALA A 27 2.08 21.61 -3.45
C ALA A 27 1.99 21.19 -1.98
N ASP A 28 3.04 20.56 -1.44
CA ASP A 28 3.10 20.17 -0.02
C ASP A 28 3.10 21.37 0.95
N GLN A 29 3.50 22.57 0.48
CA GLN A 29 3.46 23.80 1.27
C GLN A 29 2.10 24.51 1.19
N ILE A 30 1.45 24.47 0.03
CA ILE A 30 0.20 25.18 -0.25
C ILE A 30 -1.02 24.35 0.15
N LEU A 31 -0.97 23.04 -0.09
CA LEU A 31 -2.04 22.14 0.31
C LEU A 31 -2.05 22.02 1.84
N PRO A 32 -3.17 22.26 2.52
CA PRO A 32 -3.28 21.97 3.94
C PRO A 32 -2.82 20.53 4.12
N LYS A 33 -1.94 20.29 5.13
CA LYS A 33 -1.44 18.95 5.48
C LYS A 33 -2.65 18.04 5.47
N SER A 34 -2.79 17.31 4.39
CA SER A 34 -4.04 16.66 4.00
C SER A 34 -4.53 15.79 5.15
N ILE A 35 -5.79 15.97 5.51
CA ILE A 35 -6.51 14.94 6.24
C ILE A 35 -6.21 13.62 5.50
N PRO A 36 -5.64 12.61 6.16
CA PRO A 36 -5.36 11.35 5.52
C PRO A 36 -6.59 10.85 4.77
N GLY A 37 -6.41 10.24 3.61
CA GLY A 37 -7.52 9.69 2.83
C GLY A 37 -8.47 8.89 3.72
N SER A 38 -9.76 8.93 3.43
CA SER A 38 -10.77 8.27 4.25
C SER A 38 -10.54 6.76 4.32
N LEU A 39 -10.73 6.17 5.51
CA LEU A 39 -10.87 4.73 5.62
C LEU A 39 -12.11 4.28 4.83
N PHE A 40 -11.96 3.23 4.06
CA PHE A 40 -13.12 2.57 3.48
C PHE A 40 -14.00 1.99 4.59
N LYS A 41 -15.31 1.98 4.34
CA LYS A 41 -16.28 1.42 5.28
C LYS A 41 -15.88 -0.01 5.70
N GLY A 42 -16.02 -0.30 6.97
CA GLY A 42 -15.70 -1.63 7.52
C GLY A 42 -14.22 -1.90 7.77
N SER A 43 -13.30 -1.03 7.30
CA SER A 43 -11.86 -1.30 7.44
C SER A 43 -11.40 -1.40 8.89
N LEU A 44 -11.86 -0.50 9.76
CA LEU A 44 -11.47 -0.50 11.17
C LEU A 44 -11.95 -1.77 11.88
N GLU A 45 -13.18 -2.17 11.62
CA GLU A 45 -13.81 -3.37 12.17
C GLU A 45 -13.05 -4.63 11.76
N VAL A 46 -12.63 -4.72 10.49
CA VAL A 46 -11.85 -5.85 9.98
C VAL A 46 -10.45 -5.89 10.59
N LEU A 47 -9.75 -4.75 10.68
CA LEU A 47 -8.44 -4.69 11.32
C LEU A 47 -8.51 -5.13 12.77
N LYS A 48 -9.52 -4.68 13.51
CA LYS A 48 -9.79 -5.10 14.89
C LYS A 48 -10.07 -6.60 14.98
N TYR A 49 -10.94 -7.12 14.13
CA TYR A 49 -11.29 -8.54 14.09
C TYR A 49 -10.06 -9.42 13.81
N LEU A 50 -9.25 -9.07 12.80
CA LEU A 50 -8.04 -9.83 12.47
C LEU A 50 -7.00 -9.77 13.60
N SER A 51 -6.81 -8.61 14.22
CA SER A 51 -5.91 -8.44 15.35
C SER A 51 -6.36 -9.28 16.55
N GLN A 52 -7.66 -9.30 16.87
CA GLN A 52 -8.23 -10.15 17.93
C GLN A 52 -8.09 -11.65 17.64
N ALA A 53 -8.09 -12.05 16.37
CA ALA A 53 -7.79 -13.42 15.94
C ALA A 53 -6.29 -13.76 15.99
N GLY A 54 -5.43 -12.88 16.48
CA GLY A 54 -3.99 -13.07 16.59
C GLY A 54 -3.23 -12.92 15.26
N ILE A 55 -3.87 -12.37 14.22
CA ILE A 55 -3.23 -12.10 12.94
C ILE A 55 -2.35 -10.85 13.07
N LYS A 56 -1.09 -10.95 12.66
CA LYS A 56 -0.18 -9.82 12.59
C LYS A 56 -0.48 -8.99 11.34
N LEU A 57 -0.60 -7.67 11.52
CA LEU A 57 -0.98 -6.75 10.45
C LEU A 57 0.13 -5.74 10.17
N GLY A 58 0.35 -5.48 8.89
CA GLY A 58 1.31 -4.48 8.42
C GLY A 58 0.77 -3.66 7.25
N ILE A 59 1.18 -2.40 7.17
CA ILE A 59 0.88 -1.50 6.05
C ILE A 59 2.12 -1.34 5.19
N LEU A 60 1.99 -1.61 3.89
CA LEU A 60 3.00 -1.38 2.87
C LEU A 60 2.44 -0.36 1.86
N SER A 61 3.00 0.85 1.84
CA SER A 61 2.50 1.93 0.99
C SER A 61 3.54 2.39 -0.03
N ALA A 62 3.07 2.92 -1.15
CA ALA A 62 3.87 3.70 -2.08
C ALA A 62 4.08 5.15 -1.59
N ASP A 63 3.39 5.57 -0.52
CA ASP A 63 3.59 6.86 0.12
C ASP A 63 4.87 6.87 0.97
N ASN A 64 5.33 8.06 1.34
CA ASN A 64 6.43 8.19 2.30
C ASN A 64 5.98 7.71 3.70
N ILE A 65 6.94 7.25 4.50
CA ILE A 65 6.65 6.68 5.82
C ILE A 65 5.95 7.67 6.76
N THR A 66 6.23 8.97 6.64
CA THR A 66 5.59 10.00 7.47
C THR A 66 4.09 10.09 7.18
N ALA A 67 3.69 10.02 5.91
CA ALA A 67 2.27 10.00 5.52
C ALA A 67 1.55 8.76 6.08
N VAL A 68 2.20 7.59 5.99
CA VAL A 68 1.65 6.34 6.54
C VAL A 68 1.50 6.42 8.06
N GLN A 69 2.50 6.95 8.77
CA GLN A 69 2.45 7.13 10.22
C GLN A 69 1.35 8.12 10.64
N ASN A 70 1.20 9.22 9.90
CA ASN A 70 0.13 10.19 10.15
C ASN A 70 -1.26 9.56 9.95
N PHE A 71 -1.43 8.73 8.92
CA PHE A 71 -2.64 7.97 8.67
C PHE A 71 -2.97 7.03 9.84
N ILE A 72 -1.99 6.24 10.29
CA ILE A 72 -2.14 5.31 11.41
C ILE A 72 -2.53 6.06 12.69
N LYS A 73 -1.88 7.18 12.97
CA LYS A 73 -2.17 8.02 14.15
C LYS A 73 -3.56 8.65 14.07
N TYR A 74 -3.91 9.20 12.92
CA TYR A 74 -5.19 9.89 12.72
C TYR A 74 -6.38 8.94 12.94
N TYR A 75 -6.29 7.71 12.43
CA TYR A 75 -7.32 6.69 12.56
C TYR A 75 -7.16 5.77 13.78
N GLN A 76 -6.20 6.07 14.67
CA GLN A 76 -5.93 5.31 15.91
C GLN A 76 -5.69 3.81 15.65
N LEU A 77 -4.94 3.50 14.60
CA LEU A 77 -4.67 2.12 14.17
C LEU A 77 -3.47 1.47 14.87
N ASN A 78 -2.80 2.19 15.80
CA ASN A 78 -1.58 1.71 16.46
C ASN A 78 -1.77 0.39 17.21
N ASP A 79 -2.97 0.15 17.74
CA ASP A 79 -3.28 -1.06 18.50
C ASP A 79 -3.42 -2.32 17.61
N TYR A 80 -3.59 -2.11 16.31
CA TYR A 80 -3.83 -3.19 15.34
C TYR A 80 -2.67 -3.41 14.37
N ILE A 81 -1.95 -2.35 14.01
CA ILE A 81 -0.88 -2.39 13.00
C ILE A 81 0.48 -2.46 13.69
N GLN A 82 1.16 -3.59 13.55
CA GLN A 82 2.47 -3.81 14.18
C GLN A 82 3.61 -3.20 13.40
N ILE A 83 3.48 -3.06 12.07
CA ILE A 83 4.50 -2.42 11.22
C ILE A 83 3.85 -1.52 10.17
N ALA A 84 4.57 -0.48 9.81
CA ALA A 84 4.28 0.37 8.66
C ALA A 84 5.58 0.59 7.88
N MET A 85 5.50 0.50 6.57
CA MET A 85 6.62 0.75 5.66
C MET A 85 6.15 1.58 4.47
N GLY A 86 7.00 2.52 4.06
CA GLY A 86 6.75 3.40 2.93
C GLY A 86 7.82 3.27 1.86
N VAL A 87 7.73 4.09 0.82
CA VAL A 87 8.65 4.07 -0.34
C VAL A 87 10.13 4.28 0.04
N ASN A 88 10.41 4.94 1.16
CA ASN A 88 11.78 5.21 1.60
C ASN A 88 12.42 4.00 2.33
N ASP A 89 11.66 2.99 2.67
CA ASP A 89 12.15 1.83 3.43
C ASP A 89 12.70 0.71 2.54
N SER A 90 12.33 0.70 1.26
CA SER A 90 12.69 -0.38 0.32
C SER A 90 12.45 0.08 -1.12
N PRO A 91 12.97 -0.65 -2.12
CA PRO A 91 12.55 -0.46 -3.49
C PRO A 91 11.02 -0.45 -3.62
N SER A 92 10.51 0.37 -4.54
CA SER A 92 9.08 0.51 -4.77
C SER A 92 8.45 -0.78 -5.30
N LYS A 93 7.16 -0.95 -5.05
CA LYS A 93 6.34 -2.01 -5.65
C LYS A 93 6.52 -2.00 -7.20
N PRO A 94 6.67 -3.12 -7.87
CA PRO A 94 6.43 -4.50 -7.42
C PRO A 94 7.69 -5.26 -6.96
N ASP A 95 8.76 -4.60 -6.50
CA ASP A 95 9.92 -5.30 -5.95
C ASP A 95 9.51 -6.09 -4.68
N PRO A 96 9.83 -7.38 -4.57
CA PRO A 96 9.42 -8.22 -3.45
C PRO A 96 10.07 -7.83 -2.11
N LYS A 97 11.16 -7.06 -2.13
CA LYS A 97 11.93 -6.72 -0.92
C LYS A 97 11.08 -6.06 0.14
N LEU A 98 10.15 -5.17 -0.23
CA LEU A 98 9.29 -4.48 0.72
C LEU A 98 8.45 -5.49 1.53
N PHE A 99 7.82 -6.46 0.86
CA PHE A 99 7.04 -7.52 1.51
C PHE A 99 7.92 -8.46 2.35
N LEU A 100 9.09 -8.85 1.83
CA LEU A 100 10.03 -9.72 2.54
C LEU A 100 10.55 -9.07 3.83
N GLN A 101 10.89 -7.79 3.80
CA GLN A 101 11.30 -7.03 4.98
C GLN A 101 10.16 -6.90 6.00
N ALA A 102 8.93 -6.68 5.53
CA ALA A 102 7.75 -6.68 6.39
C ALA A 102 7.57 -8.02 7.11
N CYS A 103 7.65 -9.11 6.37
CA CYS A 103 7.59 -10.46 6.95
C CYS A 103 8.69 -10.68 8.00
N GLN A 104 9.92 -10.26 7.71
CA GLN A 104 11.04 -10.34 8.65
C GLN A 104 10.77 -9.56 9.93
N LYS A 105 10.32 -8.30 9.82
CA LYS A 105 9.99 -7.44 10.97
C LYS A 105 8.85 -8.01 11.81
N LEU A 106 7.87 -8.63 11.18
CA LEU A 106 6.75 -9.30 11.86
C LEU A 106 7.14 -10.68 12.43
N GLY A 107 8.31 -11.22 12.10
CA GLY A 107 8.72 -12.57 12.50
C GLY A 107 7.84 -13.66 11.88
N VAL A 108 7.40 -13.47 10.63
CA VAL A 108 6.60 -14.46 9.89
C VAL A 108 7.33 -14.86 8.61
N LYS A 109 7.10 -16.10 8.15
CA LYS A 109 7.61 -16.54 6.84
C LYS A 109 6.68 -16.03 5.74
N PRO A 110 7.18 -15.62 4.55
CA PRO A 110 6.35 -15.18 3.43
C PRO A 110 5.23 -16.17 3.07
N VAL A 111 5.55 -17.47 3.07
CA VAL A 111 4.59 -18.55 2.80
C VAL A 111 3.47 -18.70 3.84
N ARG A 112 3.48 -17.88 4.88
CA ARG A 112 2.42 -17.78 5.91
C ARG A 112 1.81 -16.39 5.99
N ALA A 113 2.13 -15.53 5.05
CA ALA A 113 1.62 -14.17 4.97
C ALA A 113 0.79 -13.99 3.69
N LEU A 114 -0.29 -13.24 3.79
CA LEU A 114 -1.11 -12.84 2.65
C LEU A 114 -0.74 -11.42 2.22
N MET A 115 -0.69 -11.19 0.94
CA MET A 115 -0.70 -9.84 0.37
C MET A 115 -2.14 -9.45 0.07
N VAL A 116 -2.53 -8.27 0.55
CA VAL A 116 -3.85 -7.68 0.27
C VAL A 116 -3.62 -6.32 -0.37
N GLY A 117 -4.14 -6.09 -1.56
CA GLY A 117 -3.90 -4.83 -2.26
C GLY A 117 -4.89 -4.55 -3.38
N ASP A 118 -4.92 -3.31 -3.83
CA ASP A 118 -5.84 -2.83 -4.85
C ASP A 118 -5.16 -2.47 -6.18
N SER A 119 -3.86 -2.74 -6.29
CA SER A 119 -3.11 -2.52 -7.52
C SER A 119 -2.44 -3.79 -8.06
N PRO A 120 -2.23 -3.90 -9.36
CA PRO A 120 -1.46 -5.00 -9.96
C PRO A 120 -0.05 -5.14 -9.35
N THR A 121 0.58 -4.03 -8.98
CA THR A 121 1.91 -4.02 -8.38
C THR A 121 1.94 -4.62 -6.98
N ASP A 122 0.84 -4.57 -6.22
CA ASP A 122 0.69 -5.26 -4.93
C ASP A 122 0.68 -6.77 -5.13
N ILE A 123 -0.15 -7.23 -6.06
CA ILE A 123 -0.30 -8.65 -6.38
C ILE A 123 1.03 -9.22 -6.89
N GLU A 124 1.67 -8.51 -7.81
CA GLU A 124 2.98 -8.91 -8.35
C GLU A 124 4.05 -8.98 -7.26
N MET A 125 4.10 -8.01 -6.36
CA MET A 125 5.02 -7.98 -5.21
C MET A 125 4.81 -9.21 -4.33
N GLY A 126 3.57 -9.51 -3.93
CA GLY A 126 3.24 -10.67 -3.12
C GLY A 126 3.63 -11.99 -3.79
N ARG A 127 3.35 -12.13 -5.08
CA ARG A 127 3.72 -13.30 -5.88
C ARG A 127 5.23 -13.49 -5.95
N LYS A 128 5.98 -12.44 -6.30
CA LYS A 128 7.45 -12.47 -6.35
C LYS A 128 8.07 -12.77 -4.99
N ALA A 129 7.45 -12.36 -3.90
CA ALA A 129 7.91 -12.61 -2.54
C ALA A 129 7.58 -14.03 -2.04
N GLY A 130 6.79 -14.81 -2.75
CA GLY A 130 6.33 -16.13 -2.30
C GLY A 130 5.33 -16.05 -1.16
N ALA A 131 4.43 -15.07 -1.18
CA ALA A 131 3.31 -14.99 -0.24
C ALA A 131 2.44 -16.25 -0.30
N ALA A 132 1.79 -16.60 0.81
CA ALA A 132 0.85 -17.73 0.86
C ALA A 132 -0.33 -17.55 -0.09
N GLY A 133 -0.69 -16.29 -0.36
CA GLY A 133 -1.72 -15.90 -1.32
C GLY A 133 -1.78 -14.39 -1.49
N CYS A 134 -2.47 -13.98 -2.54
CA CYS A 134 -2.70 -12.58 -2.87
C CYS A 134 -4.21 -12.32 -3.02
N ILE A 135 -4.73 -11.41 -2.23
CA ILE A 135 -6.12 -10.95 -2.28
C ILE A 135 -6.15 -9.59 -2.97
N GLY A 136 -6.87 -9.50 -4.07
CA GLY A 136 -7.12 -8.24 -4.75
C GLY A 136 -8.39 -7.57 -4.21
N ILE A 137 -8.33 -6.27 -3.93
CA ILE A 137 -9.52 -5.49 -3.53
C ILE A 137 -9.87 -4.53 -4.65
N TYR A 138 -11.07 -4.61 -5.18
CA TYR A 138 -11.55 -3.71 -6.22
C TYR A 138 -12.49 -2.60 -5.73
N TRP A 139 -12.79 -2.56 -4.43
CA TRP A 139 -13.58 -1.50 -3.78
C TRP A 139 -14.94 -1.24 -4.45
N GLY A 140 -15.59 -2.31 -4.95
CA GLY A 140 -16.86 -2.20 -5.66
C GLY A 140 -16.79 -1.51 -7.03
N LYS A 141 -15.59 -1.20 -7.55
CA LYS A 141 -15.42 -0.70 -8.93
C LYS A 141 -15.72 -1.83 -9.92
N ALA A 142 -16.32 -1.48 -11.06
CA ALA A 142 -16.98 -2.44 -11.96
C ALA A 142 -16.10 -3.57 -12.55
N GLU A 143 -14.79 -3.52 -12.45
CA GLU A 143 -13.91 -4.49 -13.09
C GLU A 143 -12.79 -4.97 -12.16
N ALA A 144 -12.92 -6.21 -11.68
CA ALA A 144 -11.83 -6.89 -10.96
C ALA A 144 -10.70 -7.37 -11.90
N ASN A 145 -10.91 -7.30 -13.21
CA ASN A 145 -10.01 -7.86 -14.22
C ASN A 145 -8.60 -7.27 -14.24
N TYR A 146 -8.41 -6.06 -13.70
CA TYR A 146 -7.08 -5.43 -13.59
C TYR A 146 -6.21 -6.04 -12.49
N LEU A 147 -6.79 -6.83 -11.56
CA LEU A 147 -6.07 -7.51 -10.47
C LEU A 147 -5.64 -8.92 -10.87
N GLN A 148 -5.18 -9.08 -12.11
CA GLN A 148 -4.68 -10.37 -12.62
C GLN A 148 -3.56 -10.91 -11.71
N GLY A 149 -3.61 -12.22 -11.46
CA GLY A 149 -2.66 -12.90 -10.57
C GLY A 149 -3.06 -12.91 -9.10
N ALA A 150 -4.14 -12.25 -8.67
CA ALA A 150 -4.73 -12.48 -7.36
C ALA A 150 -5.36 -13.88 -7.28
N ASP A 151 -5.29 -14.52 -6.12
CA ASP A 151 -5.97 -15.80 -5.88
C ASP A 151 -7.47 -15.60 -5.75
N VAL A 152 -7.87 -14.46 -5.20
CA VAL A 152 -9.25 -14.04 -5.05
C VAL A 152 -9.34 -12.53 -5.16
N ALA A 153 -10.40 -12.03 -5.75
CA ALA A 153 -10.74 -10.61 -5.77
C ALA A 153 -12.02 -10.37 -4.94
N ILE A 154 -11.96 -9.40 -4.04
CA ILE A 154 -13.05 -9.04 -3.14
C ILE A 154 -13.46 -7.58 -3.33
N ALA A 155 -14.73 -7.26 -3.08
CA ALA A 155 -15.24 -5.90 -3.19
C ALA A 155 -14.83 -5.00 -2.02
N ASN A 156 -14.66 -5.58 -0.84
CA ASN A 156 -14.32 -4.88 0.39
C ASN A 156 -13.62 -5.80 1.39
N LEU A 157 -12.99 -5.20 2.42
CA LEU A 157 -12.26 -5.96 3.45
C LEU A 157 -13.17 -6.84 4.32
N GLU A 158 -14.47 -6.55 4.45
CA GLU A 158 -15.41 -7.30 5.29
C GLU A 158 -15.62 -8.75 4.83
N GLU A 159 -15.20 -9.05 3.58
CA GLU A 159 -15.23 -10.43 3.04
C GLU A 159 -14.12 -11.32 3.58
N ILE A 160 -13.09 -10.74 4.23
CA ILE A 160 -12.01 -11.50 4.84
C ILE A 160 -12.53 -12.13 6.15
N LYS A 161 -12.48 -13.47 6.24
CA LYS A 161 -12.85 -14.23 7.43
C LYS A 161 -11.72 -15.13 7.88
N VAL A 162 -11.63 -15.33 9.21
CA VAL A 162 -10.73 -16.28 9.85
C VAL A 162 -11.59 -17.44 10.38
N PHE A 163 -11.20 -18.66 10.05
CA PHE A 163 -11.88 -19.89 10.46
C PHE A 163 -10.99 -20.68 11.41
#